data_b8e247c5e1075cb6474f6f7455baf349
#
_entry.id   b8e247c5e1075cb6474f6f7455baf349
#
_cell.length_a   1.000
_cell.length_b   1.000
_cell.length_c   1.000
_cell.angle_alpha   90.00
_cell.angle_beta   90.00
_cell.angle_gamma   90.00
#
_symmetry.space_group_name_H-M   'P 1'
#
loop_
_entity.id
_entity.type
_entity.pdbx_description
1 polymer ?
#
loop_
_entity_poly.entity_id
_entity_poly.type
_entity_poly.pdbx_seq_one_letter_code
_entity_poly.pdbx_strand_id
1 'polypeptide(L)'
;MTWKKTNITIDGQTMEVPAPDIISASRCTDIPAFYADWFFQRLETGYSVWQNPFNGKRSYISYQNTRFIVFWSKNPKPLLPYLPYLKEKGIGCYIQFTLNDYEKDDLETGVQPLRERIETFKRLSCALGKEAVIWRFDPLILTDRITTSLLLEKIERIGTEIHDYTEKLVFSFADISNYKKVKANMIRSGIPYREWDEKSMEELAEKLSGLNQEKGWHLDLATCGEPIDLKKYKISHNRCIDGDLIARLTSDS
;
A
#
# COMPACT_ATOMS: atom_id res chain seq x y z
N MET A 1 1.30 21.90 9.00
CA MET A 1 -0.11 21.45 9.11
C MET A 1 -0.46 21.30 10.58
N THR A 2 -1.42 22.06 11.09
CA THR A 2 -1.98 21.86 12.43
C THR A 2 -3.10 20.83 12.31
N TRP A 3 -2.95 19.70 12.98
CA TRP A 3 -3.99 18.68 13.06
C TRP A 3 -5.21 19.26 13.80
N LYS A 4 -6.42 18.95 13.31
CA LYS A 4 -7.63 19.16 14.12
C LYS A 4 -7.46 18.42 15.44
N LYS A 5 -7.96 19.00 16.52
CA LYS A 5 -7.87 18.42 17.86
C LYS A 5 -9.27 18.27 18.46
N THR A 6 -9.41 17.33 19.38
CA THR A 6 -10.61 17.12 20.17
C THR A 6 -10.26 16.70 21.60
N ASN A 7 -11.20 16.81 22.50
CA ASN A 7 -11.05 16.32 23.86
C ASN A 7 -11.53 14.88 23.96
N ILE A 8 -10.71 14.03 24.59
CA ILE A 8 -11.09 12.68 24.98
C ILE A 8 -10.95 12.53 26.50
N THR A 9 -11.80 11.70 27.11
CA THR A 9 -11.73 11.40 28.53
C THR A 9 -11.35 9.93 28.71
N ILE A 10 -10.25 9.68 29.42
CA ILE A 10 -9.73 8.35 29.73
C ILE A 10 -9.46 8.30 31.23
N ASP A 11 -10.02 7.31 31.92
CA ASP A 11 -9.86 7.12 33.37
C ASP A 11 -10.18 8.40 34.18
N GLY A 12 -11.20 9.15 33.75
CA GLY A 12 -11.64 10.39 34.39
C GLY A 12 -10.79 11.63 34.07
N GLN A 13 -9.74 11.49 33.29
CA GLN A 13 -8.89 12.61 32.85
C GLN A 13 -9.25 13.04 31.43
N THR A 14 -9.56 14.32 31.25
CA THR A 14 -9.80 14.91 29.94
C THR A 14 -8.51 15.50 29.38
N MET A 15 -8.21 15.15 28.13
CA MET A 15 -7.02 15.64 27.43
C MET A 15 -7.34 16.00 25.99
N GLU A 16 -6.68 17.03 25.49
CA GLU A 16 -6.75 17.44 24.09
C GLU A 16 -5.80 16.60 23.23
N VAL A 17 -6.33 15.95 22.20
CA VAL A 17 -5.57 15.05 21.32
C VAL A 17 -5.84 15.32 19.84
N PRO A 18 -4.91 14.96 18.92
CA PRO A 18 -5.17 14.98 17.49
C PRO A 18 -6.38 14.14 17.10
N ALA A 19 -7.21 14.67 16.19
CA ALA A 19 -8.39 14.01 15.62
C ALA A 19 -8.41 14.23 14.10
N PRO A 20 -7.58 13.47 13.35
CA PRO A 20 -7.46 13.63 11.91
C PRO A 20 -8.71 13.13 11.17
N ASP A 21 -9.04 13.79 10.06
CA ASP A 21 -10.11 13.36 9.15
C ASP A 21 -9.70 12.14 8.33
N ILE A 22 -8.40 11.97 8.06
CA ILE A 22 -7.83 10.86 7.27
C ILE A 22 -6.81 10.10 8.11
N ILE A 23 -6.97 8.79 8.17
CA ILE A 23 -6.05 7.87 8.84
C ILE A 23 -5.29 7.05 7.80
N SER A 24 -3.97 6.96 7.95
CA SER A 24 -3.16 5.97 7.24
C SER A 24 -2.92 4.78 8.19
N ALA A 25 -3.53 3.65 7.87
CA ALA A 25 -3.44 2.44 8.67
C ALA A 25 -2.41 1.47 8.07
N SER A 26 -1.28 1.41 8.67
CA SER A 26 -0.02 0.69 8.46
C SER A 26 1.16 1.61 8.19
N ARG A 27 2.12 1.58 9.09
CA ARG A 27 3.42 2.21 8.90
C ARG A 27 4.55 1.33 9.39
N CYS A 28 4.45 0.82 10.61
CA CYS A 28 5.47 -0.03 11.25
C CYS A 28 5.16 -1.51 11.11
N THR A 29 3.91 -1.85 10.82
CA THR A 29 3.42 -3.21 10.64
C THR A 29 2.26 -3.22 9.65
N ASP A 30 1.92 -4.37 9.11
CA ASP A 30 0.75 -4.57 8.25
C ASP A 30 -0.49 -4.74 9.15
N ILE A 31 -1.16 -3.62 9.44
CA ILE A 31 -2.36 -3.60 10.31
C ILE A 31 -3.48 -4.47 9.72
N PRO A 32 -3.85 -4.34 8.44
CA PRO A 32 -4.86 -5.20 7.83
C PRO A 32 -4.59 -6.70 7.97
N ALA A 33 -3.33 -7.11 7.79
CA ALA A 33 -2.97 -8.52 7.81
C ALA A 33 -2.95 -9.13 9.21
N PHE A 34 -2.49 -8.38 10.23
CA PHE A 34 -2.18 -8.93 11.54
C PHE A 34 -2.98 -8.34 12.70
N TYR A 35 -3.57 -7.17 12.51
CA TYR A 35 -4.21 -6.39 13.57
C TYR A 35 -5.55 -5.79 13.16
N ALA A 36 -6.25 -6.39 12.19
CA ALA A 36 -7.55 -5.88 11.74
C ALA A 36 -8.55 -5.78 12.90
N ASP A 37 -8.75 -6.87 13.65
CA ASP A 37 -9.69 -6.91 14.80
C ASP A 37 -9.34 -5.85 15.83
N TRP A 38 -8.07 -5.73 16.20
CA TRP A 38 -7.59 -4.70 17.12
C TRP A 38 -7.88 -3.30 16.59
N PHE A 39 -7.59 -3.04 15.31
CA PHE A 39 -7.80 -1.72 14.72
C PHE A 39 -9.28 -1.32 14.73
N PHE A 40 -10.17 -2.23 14.32
CA PHE A 40 -11.61 -1.96 14.32
C PHE A 40 -12.18 -1.82 15.72
N GLN A 41 -11.71 -2.60 16.70
CA GLN A 41 -12.06 -2.40 18.11
C GLN A 41 -11.60 -1.02 18.61
N ARG A 42 -10.40 -0.56 18.21
CA ARG A 42 -9.94 0.79 18.57
C ARG A 42 -10.76 1.89 17.89
N LEU A 43 -11.12 1.68 16.62
CA LEU A 43 -11.98 2.59 15.87
C LEU A 43 -13.35 2.74 16.55
N GLU A 44 -13.94 1.64 17.00
CA GLU A 44 -15.19 1.61 17.76
C GLU A 44 -15.06 2.29 19.13
N THR A 45 -13.95 2.05 19.84
CA THR A 45 -13.63 2.73 21.11
C THR A 45 -13.45 4.24 20.93
N GLY A 46 -13.14 4.70 19.70
CA GLY A 46 -13.01 6.12 19.34
C GLY A 46 -11.59 6.70 19.49
N TYR A 47 -10.61 5.94 19.99
CA TYR A 47 -9.23 6.39 20.08
C TYR A 47 -8.21 5.23 20.09
N SER A 48 -6.98 5.54 19.75
CA SER A 48 -5.81 4.69 19.96
C SER A 48 -4.75 5.39 20.79
N VAL A 49 -3.89 4.57 21.43
CA VAL A 49 -2.68 5.03 22.10
C VAL A 49 -1.46 4.37 21.49
N TRP A 50 -0.45 5.17 21.22
CA TRP A 50 0.89 4.71 20.88
C TRP A 50 1.84 5.06 22.00
N GLN A 51 2.60 4.09 22.46
CA GLN A 51 3.64 4.30 23.47
C GLN A 51 5.01 4.29 22.81
N ASN A 52 5.74 5.40 22.96
CA ASN A 52 7.09 5.50 22.43
C ASN A 52 8.02 4.49 23.15
N PRO A 53 8.63 3.53 22.42
CA PRO A 53 9.43 2.48 23.03
C PRO A 53 10.74 2.99 23.69
N PHE A 54 11.19 4.20 23.35
CA PHE A 54 12.44 4.76 23.86
C PHE A 54 12.27 5.54 25.18
N ASN A 55 11.14 6.22 25.35
CA ASN A 55 10.92 7.10 26.50
C ASN A 55 9.60 6.85 27.25
N GLY A 56 8.84 5.83 26.82
CA GLY A 56 7.56 5.46 27.44
C GLY A 56 6.42 6.48 27.27
N LYS A 57 6.65 7.61 26.57
CA LYS A 57 5.64 8.65 26.39
C LYS A 57 4.47 8.11 25.57
N ARG A 58 3.25 8.28 26.09
CA ARG A 58 2.01 7.93 25.40
C ARG A 58 1.56 9.08 24.50
N SER A 59 1.15 8.74 23.28
CA SER A 59 0.52 9.65 22.32
C SER A 59 -0.83 9.08 21.93
N TYR A 60 -1.87 9.90 22.01
CA TYR A 60 -3.25 9.50 21.72
C TYR A 60 -3.69 10.11 20.40
N ILE A 61 -4.53 9.38 19.67
CA ILE A 61 -5.20 9.83 18.46
C ILE A 61 -6.69 9.49 18.61
N SER A 62 -7.57 10.49 18.42
CA SER A 62 -9.01 10.27 18.38
C SER A 62 -9.47 9.98 16.96
N TYR A 63 -10.42 9.05 16.82
CA TYR A 63 -11.09 8.72 15.57
C TYR A 63 -12.42 9.46 15.36
N GLN A 64 -12.77 10.37 16.27
CA GLN A 64 -14.07 11.08 16.25
C GLN A 64 -14.34 11.83 14.94
N ASN A 65 -13.28 12.39 14.32
CA ASN A 65 -13.40 13.15 13.06
C ASN A 65 -13.04 12.30 11.82
N THR A 66 -12.71 11.02 12.01
CA THR A 66 -12.26 10.17 10.89
C THR A 66 -13.37 9.99 9.87
N ARG A 67 -13.08 10.34 8.61
CA ARG A 67 -13.96 10.20 7.46
C ARG A 67 -13.40 9.26 6.40
N PHE A 68 -12.09 9.04 6.44
CA PHE A 68 -11.44 8.21 5.45
C PHE A 68 -10.24 7.45 6.03
N ILE A 69 -10.04 6.21 5.57
CA ILE A 69 -8.92 5.36 5.99
C ILE A 69 -8.18 4.84 4.77
N VAL A 70 -6.87 5.04 4.74
CA VAL A 70 -5.97 4.46 3.75
C VAL A 70 -5.29 3.24 4.35
N PHE A 71 -5.60 2.07 3.84
CA PHE A 71 -4.97 0.82 4.27
C PHE A 71 -3.79 0.44 3.37
N TRP A 72 -2.75 -0.10 3.98
CA TRP A 72 -1.56 -0.61 3.29
C TRP A 72 -1.36 -2.06 3.72
N SER A 73 -1.32 -2.98 2.77
CA SER A 73 -1.23 -4.39 3.13
C SER A 73 -0.70 -5.27 2.00
N LYS A 74 -0.01 -6.33 2.39
CA LYS A 74 0.30 -7.49 1.53
C LYS A 74 -0.75 -8.60 1.63
N ASN A 75 -1.60 -8.55 2.66
CA ASN A 75 -2.71 -9.47 2.86
C ASN A 75 -3.92 -8.75 3.50
N PRO A 76 -4.69 -7.96 2.75
CA PRO A 76 -5.84 -7.25 3.28
C PRO A 76 -7.10 -8.13 3.43
N LYS A 77 -7.01 -9.46 3.24
CA LYS A 77 -8.15 -10.39 3.39
C LYS A 77 -8.92 -10.23 4.71
N PRO A 78 -8.26 -9.99 5.87
CA PRO A 78 -8.95 -9.77 7.14
C PRO A 78 -9.82 -8.50 7.20
N LEU A 79 -9.68 -7.56 6.26
CA LEU A 79 -10.55 -6.38 6.19
C LEU A 79 -11.95 -6.68 5.65
N LEU A 80 -12.11 -7.73 4.85
CA LEU A 80 -13.39 -8.03 4.18
C LEU A 80 -14.60 -8.05 5.11
N PRO A 81 -14.57 -8.66 6.30
CA PRO A 81 -15.69 -8.65 7.24
C PRO A 81 -16.04 -7.26 7.80
N TYR A 82 -15.11 -6.32 7.76
CA TYR A 82 -15.27 -4.98 8.34
C TYR A 82 -15.73 -3.92 7.34
N LEU A 83 -15.75 -4.21 6.03
CA LEU A 83 -16.21 -3.25 5.03
C LEU A 83 -17.65 -2.78 5.25
N PRO A 84 -18.63 -3.66 5.62
CA PRO A 84 -19.98 -3.21 5.97
C PRO A 84 -20.00 -2.23 7.14
N TYR A 85 -19.17 -2.44 8.17
CA TYR A 85 -19.05 -1.54 9.31
C TYR A 85 -18.56 -0.15 8.90
N LEU A 86 -17.52 -0.07 8.05
CA LEU A 86 -17.04 1.22 7.54
C LEU A 86 -18.13 1.96 6.78
N LYS A 87 -18.85 1.25 5.91
CA LYS A 87 -19.98 1.81 5.15
C LYS A 87 -21.09 2.33 6.08
N GLU A 88 -21.49 1.57 7.08
CA GLU A 88 -22.48 1.99 8.08
C GLU A 88 -22.06 3.26 8.84
N LYS A 89 -20.77 3.38 9.15
CA LYS A 89 -20.20 4.56 9.82
C LYS A 89 -19.96 5.76 8.88
N GLY A 90 -20.19 5.62 7.58
CA GLY A 90 -19.89 6.66 6.59
C GLY A 90 -18.40 6.96 6.49
N ILE A 91 -17.53 5.96 6.73
CA ILE A 91 -16.09 6.07 6.65
C ILE A 91 -15.64 5.45 5.34
N GLY A 92 -15.16 6.28 4.40
CA GLY A 92 -14.58 5.82 3.15
C GLY A 92 -13.22 5.15 3.36
N CYS A 93 -12.80 4.31 2.42
CA CYS A 93 -11.45 3.77 2.43
C CYS A 93 -10.96 3.42 1.03
N TYR A 94 -9.63 3.40 0.86
CA TYR A 94 -8.99 2.68 -0.23
C TYR A 94 -7.83 1.85 0.28
N ILE A 95 -7.41 0.88 -0.54
CA ILE A 95 -6.39 -0.10 -0.15
C ILE A 95 -5.21 0.01 -1.10
N GLN A 96 -4.04 0.28 -0.56
CA GLN A 96 -2.74 0.13 -1.20
C GLN A 96 -2.32 -1.35 -1.07
N PHE A 97 -2.71 -2.18 -2.03
CA PHE A 97 -2.47 -3.61 -1.95
C PHE A 97 -1.16 -3.98 -2.64
N THR A 98 -0.15 -4.32 -1.84
CA THR A 98 1.11 -4.84 -2.36
C THR A 98 0.94 -6.28 -2.82
N LEU A 99 0.88 -6.46 -4.13
CA LEU A 99 0.70 -7.75 -4.80
C LEU A 99 1.89 -7.98 -5.74
N ASN A 100 2.96 -8.52 -5.17
CA ASN A 100 4.18 -8.94 -5.84
C ASN A 100 4.15 -10.45 -6.10
N ASP A 101 5.10 -10.93 -6.91
CA ASP A 101 5.27 -12.35 -7.18
C ASP A 101 6.73 -12.77 -6.92
N TYR A 102 7.09 -12.77 -5.64
CA TYR A 102 8.43 -13.12 -5.16
C TYR A 102 8.47 -14.42 -4.34
N GLU A 103 7.37 -15.21 -4.32
CA GLU A 103 7.29 -16.45 -3.55
C GLU A 103 8.43 -17.43 -3.90
N LYS A 104 8.68 -17.60 -5.22
CA LYS A 104 9.69 -18.53 -5.73
C LYS A 104 11.12 -17.99 -5.65
N ASP A 105 11.27 -16.73 -5.25
CA ASP A 105 12.55 -16.05 -5.18
C ASP A 105 13.07 -15.92 -3.74
N ASP A 106 12.35 -16.49 -2.75
CA ASP A 106 12.65 -16.43 -1.32
C ASP A 106 12.73 -15.00 -0.75
N LEU A 107 12.16 -14.01 -1.46
CA LEU A 107 12.17 -12.60 -1.03
C LEU A 107 10.96 -12.21 -0.18
N GLU A 108 9.86 -12.95 -0.26
CA GLU A 108 8.64 -12.72 0.50
C GLU A 108 8.21 -14.01 1.21
N THR A 109 8.79 -14.25 2.37
CA THR A 109 8.40 -15.37 3.22
C THR A 109 7.18 -15.01 4.08
N GLY A 110 6.24 -15.94 4.24
CA GLY A 110 5.06 -15.75 5.11
C GLY A 110 3.90 -14.97 4.51
N VAL A 111 3.93 -14.63 3.21
CA VAL A 111 2.75 -14.13 2.49
C VAL A 111 1.89 -15.28 2.00
N GLN A 112 0.60 -15.01 1.82
CA GLN A 112 -0.32 -16.00 1.23
C GLN A 112 0.06 -16.30 -0.22
N PRO A 113 -0.27 -17.51 -0.74
CA PRO A 113 -0.03 -17.85 -2.14
C PRO A 113 -0.59 -16.80 -3.11
N LEU A 114 0.13 -16.53 -4.19
CA LEU A 114 -0.23 -15.50 -5.17
C LEU A 114 -1.69 -15.63 -5.63
N ARG A 115 -2.15 -16.83 -5.90
CA ARG A 115 -3.53 -17.12 -6.31
C ARG A 115 -4.55 -16.62 -5.27
N GLU A 116 -4.32 -16.86 -3.99
CA GLU A 116 -5.22 -16.40 -2.92
C GLU A 116 -5.21 -14.87 -2.78
N ARG A 117 -4.06 -14.24 -2.99
CA ARG A 117 -3.92 -12.78 -2.97
C ARG A 117 -4.66 -12.14 -4.15
N ILE A 118 -4.58 -12.74 -5.35
CA ILE A 118 -5.34 -12.32 -6.53
C ILE A 118 -6.85 -12.41 -6.26
N GLU A 119 -7.34 -13.53 -5.72
CA GLU A 119 -8.75 -13.67 -5.37
C GLU A 119 -9.20 -12.66 -4.30
N THR A 120 -8.34 -12.37 -3.33
CA THR A 120 -8.58 -11.33 -2.32
C THR A 120 -8.67 -9.95 -2.98
N PHE A 121 -7.80 -9.65 -3.94
CA PHE A 121 -7.80 -8.40 -4.69
C PHE A 121 -9.13 -8.21 -5.43
N LYS A 122 -9.55 -9.21 -6.19
CA LYS A 122 -10.83 -9.21 -6.94
C LYS A 122 -12.03 -9.00 -6.00
N ARG A 123 -12.07 -9.70 -4.87
CA ARG A 123 -13.14 -9.56 -3.86
C ARG A 123 -13.20 -8.17 -3.25
N LEU A 124 -12.06 -7.56 -2.93
CA LEU A 124 -12.01 -6.20 -2.41
C LEU A 124 -12.46 -5.18 -3.45
N SER A 125 -12.02 -5.34 -4.70
CA SER A 125 -12.47 -4.49 -5.81
C SER A 125 -13.98 -4.61 -6.05
N CYS A 126 -14.54 -5.80 -6.02
CA CYS A 126 -15.99 -5.99 -6.12
C CYS A 126 -16.77 -5.32 -4.97
N ALA A 127 -16.17 -5.23 -3.77
CA ALA A 127 -16.82 -4.66 -2.60
C ALA A 127 -16.68 -3.14 -2.49
N LEU A 128 -15.57 -2.57 -2.98
CA LEU A 128 -15.20 -1.16 -2.80
C LEU A 128 -15.23 -0.31 -4.09
N GLY A 129 -15.23 -0.96 -5.27
CA GLY A 129 -14.94 -0.34 -6.54
C GLY A 129 -13.47 -0.52 -6.95
N LYS A 130 -13.22 -0.61 -8.25
CA LYS A 130 -11.86 -0.80 -8.80
C LYS A 130 -10.92 0.37 -8.53
N GLU A 131 -11.46 1.57 -8.41
CA GLU A 131 -10.75 2.80 -8.06
C GLU A 131 -10.23 2.80 -6.61
N ALA A 132 -10.86 2.03 -5.72
CA ALA A 132 -10.50 1.96 -4.31
C ALA A 132 -9.48 0.86 -3.97
N VAL A 133 -9.03 0.06 -4.94
CA VAL A 133 -8.01 -0.96 -4.73
C VAL A 133 -6.83 -0.72 -5.65
N ILE A 134 -5.78 -0.13 -5.11
CA ILE A 134 -4.57 0.22 -5.85
C ILE A 134 -3.62 -0.97 -5.86
N TRP A 135 -3.27 -1.44 -7.05
CA TRP A 135 -2.24 -2.47 -7.18
C TRP A 135 -0.86 -1.86 -6.98
N ARG A 136 -0.09 -2.42 -6.07
CA ARG A 136 1.32 -2.06 -5.86
C ARG A 136 2.20 -3.26 -6.19
N PHE A 137 3.03 -3.13 -7.22
CA PHE A 137 4.17 -4.02 -7.43
C PHE A 137 5.42 -3.33 -6.87
N ASP A 138 5.60 -3.43 -5.56
CA ASP A 138 6.48 -2.54 -4.81
C ASP A 138 7.22 -3.29 -3.69
N PRO A 139 8.58 -3.28 -3.71
CA PRO A 139 9.45 -2.71 -4.73
C PRO A 139 9.80 -3.68 -5.88
N LEU A 140 10.32 -3.12 -6.99
CA LEU A 140 11.00 -3.89 -8.06
C LEU A 140 12.42 -4.21 -7.60
N ILE A 141 12.73 -5.48 -7.40
CA ILE A 141 14.03 -5.93 -6.90
C ILE A 141 14.81 -6.63 -8.01
N LEU A 142 16.04 -6.20 -8.25
CA LEU A 142 16.97 -6.88 -9.16
C LEU A 142 17.90 -7.80 -8.37
N THR A 143 18.08 -9.02 -8.89
CA THR A 143 19.06 -10.00 -8.37
C THR A 143 19.77 -10.65 -9.56
N ASP A 144 20.67 -11.59 -9.31
CA ASP A 144 21.27 -12.36 -10.40
C ASP A 144 20.24 -13.25 -11.12
N ARG A 145 19.12 -13.57 -10.45
CA ARG A 145 18.03 -14.38 -11.02
C ARG A 145 16.86 -13.54 -11.51
N ILE A 146 16.59 -12.40 -10.85
CA ILE A 146 15.48 -11.52 -11.19
C ILE A 146 16.01 -10.39 -12.06
N THR A 147 15.77 -10.52 -13.36
CA THR A 147 16.10 -9.53 -14.39
C THR A 147 14.92 -8.61 -14.65
N THR A 148 15.16 -7.51 -15.38
CA THR A 148 14.09 -6.61 -15.87
C THR A 148 13.02 -7.38 -16.66
N SER A 149 13.43 -8.33 -17.52
CA SER A 149 12.50 -9.13 -18.30
C SER A 149 11.62 -10.02 -17.40
N LEU A 150 12.21 -10.68 -16.40
CA LEU A 150 11.45 -11.50 -15.46
C LEU A 150 10.49 -10.66 -14.61
N LEU A 151 10.86 -9.44 -14.24
CA LEU A 151 9.95 -8.51 -13.55
C LEU A 151 8.74 -8.16 -14.41
N LEU A 152 8.95 -7.88 -15.69
CA LEU A 152 7.86 -7.62 -16.64
C LEU A 152 6.94 -8.83 -16.81
N GLU A 153 7.48 -10.04 -16.92
CA GLU A 153 6.71 -11.29 -16.98
C GLU A 153 5.85 -11.49 -15.71
N LYS A 154 6.41 -11.19 -14.52
CA LYS A 154 5.68 -11.25 -13.25
C LYS A 154 4.54 -10.23 -13.21
N ILE A 155 4.81 -9.00 -13.65
CA ILE A 155 3.80 -7.92 -13.74
C ILE A 155 2.72 -8.33 -14.76
N GLU A 156 3.10 -8.85 -15.93
CA GLU A 156 2.16 -9.29 -16.95
C GLU A 156 1.23 -10.39 -16.44
N ARG A 157 1.78 -11.39 -15.76
CA ARG A 157 1.00 -12.48 -15.18
C ARG A 157 -0.04 -11.99 -14.18
N ILE A 158 0.33 -11.09 -13.27
CA ILE A 158 -0.62 -10.52 -12.30
C ILE A 158 -1.61 -9.59 -13.01
N GLY A 159 -1.11 -8.67 -13.84
CA GLY A 159 -1.92 -7.68 -14.53
C GLY A 159 -3.01 -8.32 -15.41
N THR A 160 -2.71 -9.42 -16.10
CA THR A 160 -3.69 -10.19 -16.88
C THR A 160 -4.86 -10.67 -16.01
N GLU A 161 -4.64 -10.96 -14.74
CA GLU A 161 -5.66 -11.43 -13.82
C GLU A 161 -6.48 -10.30 -13.17
N ILE A 162 -5.88 -9.09 -12.99
CA ILE A 162 -6.48 -8.05 -12.12
C ILE A 162 -6.71 -6.70 -12.79
N HIS A 163 -6.33 -6.48 -14.06
CA HIS A 163 -6.45 -5.16 -14.71
C HIS A 163 -7.88 -4.61 -14.74
N ASP A 164 -8.91 -5.47 -14.82
CA ASP A 164 -10.31 -5.05 -14.74
C ASP A 164 -10.77 -4.67 -13.32
N TYR A 165 -9.95 -4.99 -12.31
CA TYR A 165 -10.25 -4.83 -10.89
C TYR A 165 -9.47 -3.68 -10.23
N THR A 166 -8.73 -2.90 -11.01
CA THR A 166 -8.01 -1.71 -10.53
C THR A 166 -7.87 -0.68 -11.64
N GLU A 167 -7.69 0.57 -11.28
CA GLU A 167 -7.40 1.64 -12.23
C GLU A 167 -5.92 2.01 -12.25
N LYS A 168 -5.13 1.54 -11.25
CA LYS A 168 -3.79 2.05 -11.04
C LYS A 168 -2.79 0.97 -10.65
N LEU A 169 -1.63 1.00 -11.30
CA LEU A 169 -0.43 0.25 -10.91
C LEU A 169 0.61 1.22 -10.37
N VAL A 170 1.02 1.01 -9.12
CA VAL A 170 2.13 1.73 -8.50
C VAL A 170 3.31 0.79 -8.32
N PHE A 171 4.51 1.26 -8.64
CA PHE A 171 5.74 0.52 -8.41
C PHE A 171 6.84 1.42 -7.84
N SER A 172 7.91 0.85 -7.33
CA SER A 172 9.13 1.58 -6.96
C SER A 172 10.36 0.76 -7.31
N PHE A 173 11.45 1.44 -7.63
CA PHE A 173 12.75 0.79 -7.80
C PHE A 173 13.38 0.56 -6.42
N ALA A 174 13.82 -0.67 -6.15
CA ALA A 174 14.45 -0.97 -4.87
C ALA A 174 15.79 -0.26 -4.74
N ASP A 175 15.93 0.54 -3.70
CA ASP A 175 17.19 1.18 -3.30
C ASP A 175 17.72 0.44 -2.05
N ILE A 176 18.33 -0.71 -2.28
CA ILE A 176 18.73 -1.61 -1.19
C ILE A 176 19.89 -1.02 -0.39
N SER A 177 20.81 -0.33 -1.05
CA SER A 177 22.01 0.23 -0.43
C SER A 177 21.70 1.26 0.64
N ASN A 178 20.66 2.08 0.46
CA ASN A 178 20.26 3.10 1.43
C ASN A 178 19.44 2.54 2.60
N TYR A 179 18.82 1.38 2.44
CA TYR A 179 18.03 0.73 3.50
C TYR A 179 18.85 -0.32 4.25
N LYS A 180 19.65 0.12 5.25
CA LYS A 180 20.58 -0.74 6.03
C LYS A 180 20.00 -2.08 6.47
N LYS A 181 18.74 -2.09 6.94
CA LYS A 181 18.07 -3.31 7.39
C LYS A 181 17.77 -4.27 6.23
N VAL A 182 17.35 -3.76 5.09
CA VAL A 182 17.09 -4.55 3.87
C VAL A 182 18.39 -5.14 3.37
N LYS A 183 19.42 -4.31 3.23
CA LYS A 183 20.77 -4.74 2.84
C LYS A 183 21.31 -5.85 3.74
N ALA A 184 21.22 -5.68 5.08
CA ALA A 184 21.65 -6.69 6.03
C ALA A 184 20.86 -8.00 5.91
N ASN A 185 19.56 -7.92 5.61
CA ASN A 185 18.74 -9.11 5.39
C ASN A 185 19.15 -9.85 4.10
N MET A 186 19.34 -9.13 2.98
CA MET A 186 19.78 -9.72 1.70
C MET A 186 21.13 -10.45 1.86
N ILE A 187 22.09 -9.81 2.52
CA ILE A 187 23.41 -10.40 2.80
C ILE A 187 23.25 -11.66 3.65
N ARG A 188 22.45 -11.63 4.72
CA ARG A 188 22.22 -12.77 5.61
C ARG A 188 21.56 -13.94 4.90
N SER A 189 20.64 -13.67 3.99
CA SER A 189 19.95 -14.69 3.20
C SER A 189 20.78 -15.21 2.03
N GLY A 190 21.99 -14.67 1.80
CA GLY A 190 22.85 -15.07 0.69
C GLY A 190 22.26 -14.76 -0.70
N ILE A 191 21.34 -13.78 -0.77
CA ILE A 191 20.70 -13.38 -2.03
C ILE A 191 21.49 -12.20 -2.60
N PRO A 192 22.25 -12.39 -3.69
CA PRO A 192 22.95 -11.30 -4.37
C PRO A 192 21.90 -10.38 -5.01
N TYR A 193 22.07 -9.07 -4.81
CA TYR A 193 21.19 -8.06 -5.41
C TYR A 193 21.99 -7.11 -6.30
N ARG A 194 21.29 -6.44 -7.21
CA ARG A 194 21.83 -5.38 -8.05
C ARG A 194 21.02 -4.11 -7.84
N GLU A 195 21.71 -2.97 -7.81
CA GLU A 195 21.05 -1.68 -7.80
C GLU A 195 20.55 -1.32 -9.20
N TRP A 196 19.52 -0.50 -9.23
CA TRP A 196 19.00 0.08 -10.45
C TRP A 196 19.91 1.24 -10.89
N ASP A 197 20.25 1.28 -12.17
CA ASP A 197 20.78 2.47 -12.82
C ASP A 197 19.70 3.17 -13.66
N GLU A 198 19.95 4.43 -14.05
CA GLU A 198 18.98 5.24 -14.81
C GLU A 198 18.54 4.56 -16.11
N LYS A 199 19.48 3.93 -16.81
CA LYS A 199 19.22 3.25 -18.08
C LYS A 199 18.26 2.07 -17.89
N SER A 200 18.50 1.21 -16.93
CA SER A 200 17.63 0.06 -16.64
C SER A 200 16.26 0.49 -16.09
N MET A 201 16.18 1.60 -15.34
CA MET A 201 14.92 2.20 -14.95
C MET A 201 14.11 2.69 -16.16
N GLU A 202 14.74 3.39 -17.09
CA GLU A 202 14.10 3.86 -18.32
C GLU A 202 13.66 2.71 -19.22
N GLU A 203 14.49 1.71 -19.42
CA GLU A 203 14.16 0.52 -20.22
C GLU A 203 12.95 -0.24 -19.64
N LEU A 204 12.89 -0.40 -18.32
CA LEU A 204 11.71 -1.01 -17.67
C LEU A 204 10.47 -0.14 -17.84
N ALA A 205 10.57 1.16 -17.61
CA ALA A 205 9.46 2.10 -17.72
C ALA A 205 8.87 2.11 -19.13
N GLU A 206 9.71 2.14 -20.17
CA GLU A 206 9.29 2.06 -21.57
C GLU A 206 8.54 0.76 -21.87
N LYS A 207 9.14 -0.38 -21.49
CA LYS A 207 8.54 -1.71 -21.71
C LYS A 207 7.24 -1.90 -20.93
N LEU A 208 7.17 -1.40 -19.69
CA LEU A 208 5.95 -1.48 -18.87
C LEU A 208 4.83 -0.62 -19.46
N SER A 209 5.16 0.58 -19.93
CA SER A 209 4.18 1.43 -20.64
C SER A 209 3.70 0.78 -21.93
N GLY A 210 4.61 0.18 -22.71
CA GLY A 210 4.29 -0.61 -23.91
C GLY A 210 3.36 -1.79 -23.58
N LEU A 211 3.69 -2.58 -22.58
CA LEU A 211 2.90 -3.72 -22.11
C LEU A 211 1.47 -3.30 -21.71
N ASN A 212 1.35 -2.22 -20.94
CA ASN A 212 0.04 -1.67 -20.53
C ASN A 212 -0.84 -1.30 -21.74
N GLN A 213 -0.24 -0.76 -22.80
CA GLN A 213 -0.95 -0.41 -24.04
C GLN A 213 -1.28 -1.65 -24.88
N GLU A 214 -0.29 -2.53 -25.13
CA GLU A 214 -0.47 -3.73 -25.96
C GLU A 214 -1.52 -4.69 -25.41
N LYS A 215 -1.58 -4.82 -24.08
CA LYS A 215 -2.58 -5.66 -23.40
C LYS A 215 -3.94 -4.96 -23.21
N GLY A 216 -4.04 -3.66 -23.54
CA GLY A 216 -5.27 -2.91 -23.37
C GLY A 216 -5.73 -2.75 -21.91
N TRP A 217 -4.80 -2.79 -20.95
CA TRP A 217 -5.15 -2.65 -19.53
C TRP A 217 -5.59 -1.23 -19.17
N HIS A 218 -5.00 -0.22 -19.82
CA HIS A 218 -5.31 1.20 -19.58
C HIS A 218 -5.14 1.65 -18.12
N LEU A 219 -4.20 1.03 -17.39
CA LEU A 219 -3.91 1.39 -16.02
C LEU A 219 -3.15 2.73 -15.95
N ASP A 220 -3.48 3.54 -14.96
CA ASP A 220 -2.64 4.66 -14.55
C ASP A 220 -1.33 4.11 -13.93
N LEU A 221 -0.21 4.38 -14.60
CA LEU A 221 1.10 3.97 -14.13
C LEU A 221 1.71 5.07 -13.26
N ALA A 222 2.17 4.72 -12.07
CA ALA A 222 2.81 5.65 -11.16
C ALA A 222 3.98 5.02 -10.41
N THR A 223 4.94 5.83 -9.97
CA THR A 223 6.11 5.36 -9.23
C THR A 223 6.39 6.23 -8.01
N CYS A 224 7.12 5.70 -7.03
CA CYS A 224 7.51 6.39 -5.81
C CYS A 224 9.03 6.39 -5.68
N GLY A 225 9.58 7.56 -5.27
CA GLY A 225 11.00 7.67 -4.91
C GLY A 225 11.97 7.53 -6.08
N GLU A 226 11.50 7.68 -7.30
CA GLU A 226 12.31 7.63 -8.51
C GLU A 226 13.29 8.81 -8.59
N PRO A 227 14.56 8.59 -8.97
CA PRO A 227 15.53 9.66 -9.14
C PRO A 227 15.43 10.35 -10.53
N ILE A 228 14.60 9.79 -11.46
CA ILE A 228 14.50 10.22 -12.85
C ILE A 228 13.05 10.58 -13.23
N ASP A 229 12.88 11.45 -14.24
CA ASP A 229 11.56 11.79 -14.77
C ASP A 229 11.07 10.76 -15.79
N LEU A 230 9.98 10.05 -15.44
CA LEU A 230 9.38 9.01 -16.27
C LEU A 230 8.12 9.46 -17.02
N LYS A 231 7.78 10.76 -17.00
CA LYS A 231 6.57 11.30 -17.66
C LYS A 231 6.52 11.02 -19.15
N LYS A 232 7.68 10.95 -19.83
CA LYS A 232 7.77 10.58 -21.26
C LYS A 232 7.17 9.19 -21.56
N TYR A 233 7.14 8.30 -20.55
CA TYR A 233 6.52 6.98 -20.62
C TYR A 233 5.11 6.94 -20.03
N LYS A 234 4.48 8.11 -19.80
CA LYS A 234 3.16 8.25 -19.15
C LYS A 234 3.11 7.66 -17.74
N ILE A 235 4.23 7.69 -17.03
CA ILE A 235 4.33 7.25 -15.64
C ILE A 235 4.42 8.50 -14.77
N SER A 236 3.48 8.64 -13.85
CA SER A 236 3.40 9.80 -12.95
C SER A 236 4.09 9.55 -11.61
N HIS A 237 4.43 10.63 -10.89
CA HIS A 237 4.84 10.50 -9.50
C HIS A 237 3.64 10.16 -8.61
N ASN A 238 3.77 9.10 -7.81
CA ASN A 238 2.70 8.66 -6.93
C ASN A 238 2.66 9.44 -5.61
N ARG A 239 1.47 9.78 -5.17
CA ARG A 239 1.23 10.32 -3.82
C ARG A 239 0.90 9.17 -2.88
N CYS A 240 1.65 9.04 -1.78
CA CYS A 240 1.42 8.00 -0.77
C CYS A 240 0.00 8.08 -0.16
N ILE A 241 -0.49 9.30 0.08
CA ILE A 241 -1.89 9.59 0.40
C ILE A 241 -2.40 10.47 -0.74
N ASP A 242 -3.32 9.93 -1.53
CA ASP A 242 -3.85 10.58 -2.73
C ASP A 242 -5.14 11.33 -2.37
N GLY A 243 -5.00 12.65 -2.17
CA GLY A 243 -6.12 13.51 -1.81
C GLY A 243 -7.18 13.64 -2.91
N ASP A 244 -6.76 13.56 -4.20
CA ASP A 244 -7.68 13.65 -5.32
C ASP A 244 -8.54 12.37 -5.43
N LEU A 245 -7.92 11.21 -5.19
CA LEU A 245 -8.63 9.93 -5.09
C LEU A 245 -9.59 9.92 -3.90
N ILE A 246 -9.15 10.40 -2.72
CA ILE A 246 -10.03 10.51 -1.54
C ILE A 246 -11.23 11.39 -1.84
N ALA A 247 -11.03 12.55 -2.48
CA ALA A 247 -12.12 13.45 -2.86
C ALA A 247 -13.11 12.77 -3.81
N ARG A 248 -12.62 12.03 -4.82
CA ARG A 248 -13.46 11.28 -5.75
C ARG A 248 -14.29 10.21 -5.04
N LEU A 249 -13.66 9.39 -4.18
CA LEU A 249 -14.34 8.32 -3.44
C LEU A 249 -15.30 8.82 -2.35
N THR A 250 -15.19 10.09 -1.93
CA THR A 250 -16.13 10.69 -0.97
C THR A 250 -17.27 11.43 -1.64
N SER A 251 -17.14 11.83 -2.92
CA SER A 251 -18.20 12.50 -3.67
C SER A 251 -19.26 11.53 -4.20
N ASP A 252 -18.87 10.26 -4.40
CA ASP A 252 -19.70 9.21 -4.98
C ASP A 252 -20.41 8.35 -3.89
N SER A 253 -20.36 8.79 -2.61
CA SER A 253 -20.86 8.07 -1.44
C SER A 253 -22.22 8.56 -0.98
#